data_fff904360515ddd5dad42e8836fd85df
#
_entry.id   fff904360515ddd5dad42e8836fd85df
#
_cell.length_a   1.000
_cell.length_b   1.000
_cell.length_c   1.000
_cell.angle_alpha   90.00
_cell.angle_beta   90.00
_cell.angle_gamma   90.00
#
_symmetry.space_group_name_H-M   'P 1'
#
loop_
_entity.id
_entity.type
_entity.pdbx_description
1 polymer ?
#
loop_
_entity_poly.entity_id
_entity_poly.type
_entity_poly.pdbx_seq_one_letter_code
_entity_poly.pdbx_strand_id
1 'polypeptide(L)'
;MLKKDNFFKNYFTNLSNYNKNLKKTKKVFNSFIVDLKNNQIPLLESYDKNYEFDFSKTTVKKFSSYKNIVIIGMGGSILGTKSIYTFLKKKIKKNVFFFDNLDGNLNLKYKEIKSLSNACFIVVT
;
A
#
# COMPACT_ATOMS: atom_id res chain seq x y z
N MET A 1 3.61 -4.49 -24.84
CA MET A 1 3.10 -5.74 -25.42
C MET A 1 3.73 -6.90 -24.67
N LEU A 2 2.97 -7.60 -23.83
CA LEU A 2 3.46 -8.76 -23.09
C LEU A 2 3.79 -9.87 -24.11
N LYS A 3 5.04 -10.30 -24.15
CA LYS A 3 5.44 -11.45 -24.95
C LYS A 3 4.58 -12.65 -24.51
N LYS A 4 4.02 -13.39 -25.47
CA LYS A 4 3.38 -14.68 -25.20
C LYS A 4 4.45 -15.64 -24.68
N ASP A 5 4.61 -15.69 -23.38
CA ASP A 5 5.53 -16.63 -22.77
C ASP A 5 4.80 -17.95 -22.54
N ASN A 6 5.26 -18.98 -23.22
CA ASN A 6 4.75 -20.34 -23.03
C ASN A 6 5.37 -21.02 -21.80
N PHE A 7 6.10 -20.29 -20.98
CA PHE A 7 6.81 -20.78 -19.81
C PHE A 7 5.90 -21.63 -18.90
N PHE A 8 4.71 -21.15 -18.59
CA PHE A 8 3.77 -21.87 -17.75
C PHE A 8 3.19 -23.16 -18.36
N LYS A 9 3.22 -23.30 -19.69
CA LYS A 9 2.69 -24.49 -20.35
C LYS A 9 3.45 -25.76 -19.93
N ASN A 10 4.75 -25.64 -19.67
CA ASN A 10 5.61 -26.76 -19.32
C ASN A 10 5.35 -27.32 -17.90
N TYR A 11 4.64 -26.56 -17.05
CA TYR A 11 4.28 -26.99 -15.70
C TYR A 11 2.95 -27.74 -15.62
N PHE A 12 2.21 -27.83 -16.72
CA PHE A 12 0.95 -28.54 -16.77
C PHE A 12 1.13 -29.93 -17.37
N THR A 13 0.85 -30.96 -16.58
CA THR A 13 0.88 -32.36 -17.02
C THR A 13 -0.25 -32.67 -18.01
N ASN A 14 -1.33 -31.88 -18.00
CA ASN A 14 -2.50 -32.04 -18.88
C ASN A 14 -2.77 -30.76 -19.69
N LEU A 15 -2.46 -30.81 -20.97
CA LEU A 15 -2.67 -29.70 -21.91
C LEU A 15 -4.14 -29.31 -22.10
N SER A 16 -5.08 -30.25 -21.96
CA SER A 16 -6.51 -29.97 -22.03
C SER A 16 -6.93 -29.05 -20.88
N ASN A 17 -6.51 -29.36 -19.66
CA ASN A 17 -6.74 -28.52 -18.49
C ASN A 17 -6.05 -27.16 -18.60
N TYR A 18 -4.85 -27.10 -19.14
CA TYR A 18 -4.19 -25.83 -19.41
C TYR A 18 -5.02 -24.95 -20.35
N ASN A 19 -5.45 -25.48 -21.50
CA ASN A 19 -6.24 -24.74 -22.48
C ASN A 19 -7.60 -24.31 -21.92
N LYS A 20 -8.26 -25.13 -21.11
CA LYS A 20 -9.51 -24.80 -20.42
C LYS A 20 -9.31 -23.62 -19.45
N ASN A 21 -8.25 -23.67 -18.64
CA ASN A 21 -7.90 -22.62 -17.69
C ASN A 21 -7.51 -21.33 -18.42
N LEU A 22 -6.74 -21.42 -19.51
CA LEU A 22 -6.37 -20.27 -20.31
C LEU A 22 -7.61 -19.55 -20.89
N LYS A 23 -8.61 -20.31 -21.37
CA LYS A 23 -9.89 -19.72 -21.83
C LYS A 23 -10.64 -19.01 -20.69
N LYS A 24 -10.69 -19.63 -19.50
CA LYS A 24 -11.31 -19.02 -18.31
C LYS A 24 -10.58 -17.73 -17.92
N THR A 25 -9.25 -17.77 -17.84
CA THR A 25 -8.43 -16.61 -17.50
C THR A 25 -8.62 -15.45 -18.49
N LYS A 26 -8.68 -15.76 -19.80
CA LYS A 26 -8.97 -14.73 -20.82
C LYS A 26 -10.33 -14.08 -20.61
N LYS A 27 -11.36 -14.88 -20.27
CA LYS A 27 -12.69 -14.35 -19.99
C LYS A 27 -12.70 -13.42 -18.78
N VAL A 28 -12.07 -13.84 -17.68
CA VAL A 28 -11.93 -13.03 -16.46
C VAL A 28 -11.13 -11.75 -16.74
N PHE A 29 -10.02 -11.86 -17.48
CA PHE A 29 -9.21 -10.70 -17.83
C PHE A 29 -9.98 -9.69 -18.69
N ASN A 30 -10.77 -10.16 -19.66
CA ASN A 30 -11.60 -9.27 -20.48
C ASN A 30 -12.67 -8.56 -19.63
N SER A 31 -13.30 -9.26 -18.68
CA SER A 31 -14.22 -8.64 -17.73
C SER A 31 -13.52 -7.57 -16.91
N PHE A 32 -12.37 -7.89 -16.34
CA PHE A 32 -11.55 -6.93 -15.58
C PHE A 32 -11.21 -5.67 -16.39
N ILE A 33 -10.84 -5.82 -17.67
CA ILE A 33 -10.54 -4.66 -18.55
C ILE A 33 -11.80 -3.81 -18.79
N VAL A 34 -12.98 -4.43 -18.89
CA VAL A 34 -14.25 -3.69 -19.03
C VAL A 34 -14.52 -2.91 -17.73
N ASP A 35 -14.41 -3.56 -16.58
CA ASP A 35 -14.63 -2.95 -15.26
C ASP A 35 -13.65 -1.78 -15.03
N LEU A 36 -12.40 -1.96 -15.43
CA LEU A 36 -11.37 -0.91 -15.36
C LEU A 36 -11.74 0.31 -16.24
N LYS A 37 -12.19 0.07 -17.48
CA LYS A 37 -12.59 1.15 -18.39
C LYS A 37 -13.85 1.89 -17.93
N ASN A 38 -14.71 1.22 -17.19
CA ASN A 38 -15.94 1.78 -16.65
C ASN A 38 -15.77 2.40 -15.25
N ASN A 39 -14.53 2.51 -14.76
CA ASN A 39 -14.20 3.01 -13.41
C ASN A 39 -14.96 2.27 -12.30
N GLN A 40 -15.21 0.96 -12.48
CA GLN A 40 -15.89 0.14 -11.49
C GLN A 40 -14.96 -0.44 -10.42
N ILE A 41 -13.68 -0.09 -10.45
CA ILE A 41 -12.67 -0.55 -9.49
C ILE A 41 -12.08 0.67 -8.79
N PRO A 42 -12.70 1.16 -7.68
CA PRO A 42 -12.28 2.38 -7.00
C PRO A 42 -10.81 2.38 -6.56
N LEU A 43 -10.29 1.21 -6.19
CA LEU A 43 -8.88 1.04 -5.81
C LEU A 43 -7.90 1.52 -6.90
N LEU A 44 -8.29 1.40 -8.17
CA LEU A 44 -7.43 1.74 -9.31
C LEU A 44 -7.60 3.20 -9.77
N GLU A 45 -8.56 3.93 -9.24
CA GLU A 45 -8.72 5.37 -9.52
C GLU A 45 -7.47 6.16 -9.14
N SER A 46 -6.75 5.72 -8.10
CA SER A 46 -5.50 6.36 -7.67
C SER A 46 -4.36 6.30 -8.71
N TYR A 47 -4.50 5.48 -9.75
CA TYR A 47 -3.56 5.43 -10.89
C TYR A 47 -3.94 6.39 -12.02
N ASP A 48 -5.12 7.04 -11.96
CA ASP A 48 -5.48 8.06 -12.93
C ASP A 48 -4.58 9.27 -12.77
N LYS A 49 -4.18 9.87 -13.91
CA LYS A 49 -3.33 11.08 -13.93
C LYS A 49 -4.02 12.29 -13.32
N ASN A 50 -5.35 12.29 -13.32
CA ASN A 50 -6.19 13.35 -12.76
C ASN A 50 -6.65 13.06 -11.34
N TYR A 51 -6.12 11.98 -10.71
CA TYR A 51 -6.47 11.64 -9.34
C TYR A 51 -6.05 12.75 -8.38
N GLU A 52 -7.02 13.28 -7.69
CA GLU A 52 -6.79 14.29 -6.66
C GLU A 52 -6.87 13.64 -5.28
N PHE A 53 -5.87 13.96 -4.46
CA PHE A 53 -5.90 13.56 -3.06
C PHE A 53 -6.91 14.39 -2.30
N ASP A 54 -7.66 13.79 -1.39
CA ASP A 54 -8.62 14.45 -0.50
C ASP A 54 -7.98 15.28 0.63
N PHE A 55 -6.64 15.37 0.63
CA PHE A 55 -5.91 16.28 1.53
C PHE A 55 -5.15 17.36 0.75
N SER A 56 -5.15 18.57 1.30
CA SER A 56 -4.46 19.73 0.72
C SER A 56 -3.02 19.88 1.23
N LYS A 57 -2.20 20.61 0.48
CA LYS A 57 -0.86 21.02 0.93
C LYS A 57 -0.89 21.81 2.23
N THR A 58 -1.95 22.59 2.46
CA THR A 58 -2.16 23.34 3.70
C THR A 58 -2.40 22.42 4.89
N THR A 59 -3.15 21.33 4.71
CA THR A 59 -3.33 20.28 5.72
C THR A 59 -2.00 19.67 6.11
N VAL A 60 -1.20 19.24 5.13
CA VAL A 60 0.14 18.68 5.38
C VAL A 60 1.04 19.68 6.12
N LYS A 61 0.99 20.97 5.74
CA LYS A 61 1.78 22.04 6.37
C LYS A 61 1.44 22.23 7.85
N LYS A 62 0.16 22.09 8.27
CA LYS A 62 -0.24 22.15 9.68
C LYS A 62 0.50 21.13 10.55
N PHE A 63 0.75 19.95 10.01
CA PHE A 63 1.45 18.86 10.72
C PHE A 63 2.97 18.86 10.52
N SER A 64 3.50 19.81 9.75
CA SER A 64 4.95 19.86 9.45
C SER A 64 5.81 20.23 10.65
N SER A 65 5.27 20.91 11.65
CA SER A 65 5.98 21.32 12.88
C SER A 65 6.31 20.18 13.82
N TYR A 66 5.54 19.09 13.79
CA TYR A 66 5.79 17.92 14.65
C TYR A 66 7.08 17.22 14.29
N LYS A 67 7.94 16.97 15.28
CA LYS A 67 9.22 16.25 15.11
C LYS A 67 9.03 14.74 15.11
N ASN A 68 8.06 14.24 15.87
CA ASN A 68 7.75 12.84 16.01
C ASN A 68 6.49 12.51 15.22
N ILE A 69 6.54 11.48 14.39
CA ILE A 69 5.38 10.95 13.66
C ILE A 69 5.16 9.54 14.16
N VAL A 70 3.98 9.29 14.70
CA VAL A 70 3.57 7.99 15.21
C VAL A 70 2.51 7.43 14.28
N ILE A 71 2.79 6.29 13.68
CA ILE A 71 1.89 5.63 12.73
C ILE A 71 1.37 4.36 13.39
N ILE A 72 0.05 4.29 13.51
CA ILE A 72 -0.66 3.17 14.13
C ILE A 72 -1.48 2.47 13.06
N GLY A 73 -1.30 1.17 12.90
CA GLY A 73 -2.06 0.37 11.94
C GLY A 73 -1.62 -1.08 11.97
N MET A 74 -2.39 -1.98 11.38
CA MET A 74 -2.07 -3.41 11.35
C MET A 74 -2.14 -3.96 9.93
N GLY A 75 -1.34 -5.00 9.66
CA GLY A 75 -1.35 -5.70 8.38
C GLY A 75 -1.11 -4.79 7.18
N GLY A 76 -1.98 -4.87 6.17
CA GLY A 76 -1.86 -4.10 4.92
C GLY A 76 -1.87 -2.59 5.12
N SER A 77 -2.57 -2.10 6.15
CA SER A 77 -2.69 -0.66 6.43
C SER A 77 -1.34 0.01 6.76
N ILE A 78 -0.38 -0.73 7.29
CA ILE A 78 0.91 -0.15 7.72
C ILE A 78 2.10 -0.57 6.83
N LEU A 79 2.00 -1.71 6.15
CA LEU A 79 3.13 -2.26 5.37
C LEU A 79 3.56 -1.33 4.24
N GLY A 80 2.62 -0.71 3.53
CA GLY A 80 2.91 0.26 2.48
C GLY A 80 3.68 1.46 3.02
N THR A 81 3.22 2.03 4.14
CA THR A 81 3.88 3.16 4.79
C THR A 81 5.29 2.81 5.29
N LYS A 82 5.48 1.61 5.85
CA LYS A 82 6.81 1.11 6.25
C LYS A 82 7.76 0.98 5.06
N SER A 83 7.27 0.48 3.94
CA SER A 83 8.06 0.32 2.71
C SER A 83 8.51 1.69 2.18
N ILE A 84 7.60 2.66 2.09
CA ILE A 84 7.92 4.02 1.68
C ILE A 84 8.91 4.68 2.65
N TYR A 85 8.69 4.53 3.96
CA TYR A 85 9.61 5.05 4.96
C TYR A 85 11.01 4.45 4.83
N THR A 86 11.11 3.13 4.67
CA THR A 86 12.40 2.44 4.52
C THR A 86 13.15 2.94 3.30
N PHE A 87 12.45 3.09 2.17
CA PHE A 87 13.01 3.62 0.93
C PHE A 87 13.50 5.08 1.08
N LEU A 88 12.72 5.91 1.78
CA LEU A 88 13.02 7.35 1.94
C LEU A 88 13.78 7.68 3.22
N LYS A 89 14.13 6.71 4.06
CA LYS A 89 14.70 6.91 5.41
C LYS A 89 15.83 7.93 5.45
N LYS A 90 16.74 7.90 4.48
CA LYS A 90 17.88 8.84 4.40
C LYS A 90 17.45 10.29 4.14
N LYS A 91 16.26 10.52 3.59
CA LYS A 91 15.72 11.87 3.29
C LYS A 91 14.80 12.38 4.39
N ILE A 92 14.27 11.50 5.24
CA ILE A 92 13.33 11.85 6.31
C ILE A 92 14.11 12.33 7.53
N LYS A 93 13.89 13.58 7.94
CA LYS A 93 14.54 14.21 9.11
C LYS A 93 13.71 14.10 10.40
N LYS A 94 12.53 13.48 10.32
CA LYS A 94 11.63 13.30 11.46
C LYS A 94 11.84 11.92 12.09
N ASN A 95 11.55 11.82 13.37
CA ASN A 95 11.49 10.53 14.05
C ASN A 95 10.16 9.86 13.69
N VAL A 96 10.22 8.65 13.16
CA VAL A 96 9.00 7.90 12.77
C VAL A 96 8.93 6.62 13.58
N PHE A 97 7.82 6.44 14.26
CA PHE A 97 7.53 5.29 15.12
C PHE A 97 6.35 4.51 14.54
N PHE A 98 6.48 3.19 14.47
CA PHE A 98 5.44 2.31 13.94
C PHE A 98 4.86 1.44 15.06
N PHE A 99 3.57 1.54 15.27
CA PHE A 99 2.79 0.70 16.15
C PHE A 99 1.92 -0.23 15.32
N ASP A 100 2.47 -1.38 14.99
CA ASP A 100 1.90 -2.35 14.04
C ASP A 100 1.48 -3.68 14.69
N ASN A 101 1.82 -3.86 15.96
CA ASN A 101 1.46 -5.02 16.75
C ASN A 101 1.09 -4.62 18.17
N LEU A 102 0.10 -5.30 18.73
CA LEU A 102 -0.25 -5.23 20.15
C LEU A 102 0.61 -6.25 20.93
N ASP A 103 1.92 -6.14 20.81
CA ASP A 103 2.84 -7.01 21.53
C ASP A 103 3.23 -6.43 22.91
N GLY A 104 3.84 -7.27 23.76
CA GLY A 104 4.31 -6.85 25.09
C GLY A 104 5.36 -5.72 25.08
N ASN A 105 5.93 -5.39 23.96
CA ASN A 105 6.92 -4.32 23.77
C ASN A 105 6.30 -2.96 23.50
N LEU A 106 4.97 -2.87 23.45
CA LEU A 106 4.25 -1.62 23.16
C LEU A 106 4.65 -0.51 24.14
N ASN A 107 4.78 -0.83 25.42
CA ASN A 107 5.22 0.11 26.45
C ASN A 107 6.66 0.59 26.25
N LEU A 108 7.55 -0.26 25.74
CA LEU A 108 8.94 0.13 25.45
C LEU A 108 8.98 1.08 24.25
N LYS A 109 8.27 0.75 23.17
CA LYS A 109 8.14 1.63 21.99
C LYS A 109 7.54 2.99 22.35
N TYR A 110 6.53 2.99 23.22
CA TYR A 110 5.91 4.24 23.70
C TYR A 110 6.91 5.14 24.46
N LYS A 111 7.76 4.56 25.31
CA LYS A 111 8.81 5.29 26.05
C LYS A 111 9.88 5.88 25.13
N GLU A 112 10.09 5.33 23.95
CA GLU A 112 11.02 5.89 22.95
C GLU A 112 10.55 7.25 22.41
N ILE A 113 9.24 7.54 22.49
CA ILE A 113 8.68 8.82 22.09
C ILE A 113 8.96 9.85 23.19
N LYS A 114 10.11 10.50 23.13
CA LYS A 114 10.59 11.43 24.18
C LYS A 114 9.68 12.61 24.48
N SER A 115 8.81 13.00 23.55
CA SER A 115 7.88 14.13 23.72
C SER A 115 6.59 13.87 22.95
N LEU A 116 5.53 13.58 23.69
CA LEU A 116 4.18 13.38 23.13
C LEU A 116 3.55 14.69 22.65
N SER A 117 3.85 15.80 23.32
CA SER A 117 3.36 17.13 22.90
C SER A 117 3.90 17.55 21.52
N ASN A 118 4.98 16.95 21.06
CA ASN A 118 5.59 17.19 19.76
C ASN A 118 5.45 15.97 18.83
N ALA A 119 4.38 15.18 19.02
CA ALA A 119 4.07 14.01 18.23
C ALA A 119 2.75 14.16 17.46
N CYS A 120 2.77 13.81 16.19
CA CYS A 120 1.59 13.67 15.35
C CYS A 120 1.25 12.19 15.25
N PHE A 121 0.03 11.83 15.60
CA PHE A 121 -0.48 10.47 15.53
C PHE A 121 -1.30 10.29 14.26
N ILE A 122 -0.97 9.29 13.46
CA ILE A 122 -1.66 8.91 12.23
C ILE A 122 -2.18 7.48 12.42
N VAL A 123 -3.49 7.33 12.41
CA VAL A 123 -4.14 6.01 12.49
C VAL A 123 -4.58 5.62 11.10
N VAL A 124 -4.17 4.43 10.67
CA VAL A 124 -4.52 3.86 9.36
C VAL A 124 -5.33 2.59 9.59
N THR A 125 -6.58 2.63 9.19
CA THR A 125 -7.54 1.52 9.35
C THR A 125 -7.89 0.88 8.01
#